data_c1e614db9f20614ec60a0209b74d346b
#
_entry.id   c1e614db9f20614ec60a0209b74d346b
#
_cell.length_a   1.000
_cell.length_b   1.000
_cell.length_c   1.000
_cell.angle_alpha   90.00
_cell.angle_beta   90.00
_cell.angle_gamma   90.00
#
_symmetry.space_group_name_H-M   'P 1'
#
loop_
_entity.id
_entity.type
_entity.pdbx_description
1 polymer ?
#
loop_
_entity_poly.entity_id
_entity_poly.type
_entity_poly.pdbx_seq_one_letter_code
_entity_poly.pdbx_strand_id
1 'polypeptide(L)'
;MSLDKHFNDVLDKLLSNQDIISISNAQLMHCIDLTLLEADASLEALHQLQSRACQNDVAAICVLPKHLHVFKPNSKIKLATVINFPLGNDDLLVSLAEIDNAIQLGADEIDYVLPYQYYLRGNKQKALNHCDVVIQTCKKYQLTLKIILETGLFPDMESIYQLSSEIIALGGRFLKTSTGKTPQGATLAAVFAIVSAVMDSTYASSCGIKVSGGIKTPLQAQQYAQLAELLMGKAIHKDWFRIGASTLLEKLLS
;
A
#
# COMPACT_ATOMS: atom_id res chain seq x y z
N MET A 1 4.57 -8.09 -26.11
CA MET A 1 4.47 -6.60 -26.18
C MET A 1 5.33 -6.06 -25.06
N SER A 2 6.13 -4.98 -25.27
CA SER A 2 6.90 -4.41 -24.14
C SER A 2 5.95 -3.80 -23.11
N LEU A 3 6.38 -3.76 -21.85
CA LEU A 3 5.59 -3.18 -20.75
C LEU A 3 5.24 -1.71 -21.05
N ASP A 4 6.21 -0.94 -21.57
CA ASP A 4 6.00 0.46 -21.95
C ASP A 4 4.93 0.66 -23.02
N LYS A 5 4.93 -0.18 -24.06
CA LYS A 5 3.89 -0.10 -25.11
C LYS A 5 2.52 -0.40 -24.53
N HIS A 6 2.42 -1.44 -23.71
CA HIS A 6 1.16 -1.79 -23.07
C HIS A 6 0.68 -0.68 -22.12
N PHE A 7 1.60 -0.06 -21.36
CA PHE A 7 1.26 1.08 -20.51
C PHE A 7 0.70 2.26 -21.30
N ASN A 8 1.34 2.62 -22.42
CA ASN A 8 0.86 3.71 -23.26
C ASN A 8 -0.53 3.42 -23.85
N ASP A 9 -0.77 2.20 -24.33
CA ASP A 9 -2.09 1.79 -24.84
C ASP A 9 -3.18 1.87 -23.75
N VAL A 10 -2.85 1.52 -22.50
CA VAL A 10 -3.76 1.63 -21.35
C VAL A 10 -3.96 3.09 -20.93
N LEU A 11 -2.89 3.89 -20.93
CA LEU A 11 -2.97 5.30 -20.60
C LEU A 11 -3.83 6.09 -21.60
N ASP A 12 -3.70 5.79 -22.89
CA ASP A 12 -4.54 6.39 -23.94
C ASP A 12 -6.03 6.06 -23.72
N LYS A 13 -6.36 4.84 -23.34
CA LYS A 13 -7.73 4.45 -22.96
C LYS A 13 -8.21 5.23 -21.73
N LEU A 14 -7.37 5.35 -20.70
CA LEU A 14 -7.67 6.07 -19.48
C LEU A 14 -7.93 7.55 -19.74
N LEU A 15 -7.18 8.18 -20.65
CA LEU A 15 -7.29 9.59 -20.99
C LEU A 15 -8.42 9.90 -21.98
N SER A 16 -8.77 8.95 -22.85
CA SER A 16 -9.84 9.15 -23.86
C SER A 16 -11.25 9.13 -23.29
N ASN A 17 -11.41 8.85 -22.00
CA ASN A 17 -12.72 8.72 -21.33
C ASN A 17 -13.69 7.73 -21.99
N GLN A 18 -13.22 6.86 -22.90
CA GLN A 18 -14.03 5.82 -23.51
C GLN A 18 -14.12 4.66 -22.51
N ASP A 19 -15.32 4.40 -21.99
CA ASP A 19 -15.63 3.32 -21.05
C ASP A 19 -15.12 3.47 -19.60
N ILE A 20 -14.81 4.71 -19.14
CA ILE A 20 -14.41 4.90 -17.74
C ILE A 20 -15.62 4.81 -16.81
N ILE A 21 -15.62 3.81 -15.95
CA ILE A 21 -16.58 3.68 -14.86
C ILE A 21 -16.39 4.86 -13.89
N SER A 22 -17.46 5.59 -13.63
CA SER A 22 -17.42 6.68 -12.64
C SER A 22 -17.28 6.06 -11.24
N ILE A 23 -16.12 6.28 -10.63
CA ILE A 23 -15.86 5.88 -9.23
C ILE A 23 -16.33 7.01 -8.32
N SER A 24 -17.28 6.73 -7.44
CA SER A 24 -17.81 7.71 -6.51
C SER A 24 -16.80 8.04 -5.38
N ASN A 25 -16.92 9.24 -4.79
CA ASN A 25 -16.14 9.59 -3.62
C ASN A 25 -16.35 8.59 -2.46
N ALA A 26 -17.55 8.06 -2.29
CA ALA A 26 -17.84 7.04 -1.28
C ALA A 26 -17.00 5.77 -1.49
N GLN A 27 -16.90 5.26 -2.73
CA GLN A 27 -16.07 4.09 -3.04
C GLN A 27 -14.58 4.37 -2.74
N LEU A 28 -14.09 5.57 -3.09
CA LEU A 28 -12.71 5.95 -2.78
C LEU A 28 -12.47 6.03 -1.26
N MET A 29 -13.40 6.64 -0.50
CA MET A 29 -13.30 6.75 0.96
C MET A 29 -13.21 5.37 1.63
N HIS A 30 -14.01 4.40 1.20
CA HIS A 30 -13.97 3.02 1.72
C HIS A 30 -12.64 2.30 1.45
N CYS A 31 -11.83 2.80 0.52
CA CYS A 31 -10.51 2.26 0.21
C CYS A 31 -9.36 3.03 0.91
N ILE A 32 -9.65 4.06 1.72
CA ILE A 32 -8.60 4.84 2.37
C ILE A 32 -8.03 4.10 3.58
N ASP A 33 -6.69 3.98 3.63
CA ASP A 33 -5.94 3.81 4.88
C ASP A 33 -5.61 5.23 5.38
N LEU A 34 -6.40 5.75 6.32
CA LEU A 34 -6.24 7.10 6.87
C LEU A 34 -4.99 7.15 7.73
N THR A 35 -4.01 7.93 7.30
CA THR A 35 -2.61 7.78 7.72
C THR A 35 -2.12 8.99 8.52
N LEU A 36 -1.49 8.72 9.68
CA LEU A 36 -0.79 9.71 10.51
C LEU A 36 0.52 9.09 11.01
N LEU A 37 1.66 9.48 10.39
CA LEU A 37 3.00 8.93 10.65
C LEU A 37 3.98 9.99 11.15
N GLU A 38 3.48 10.97 11.91
CA GLU A 38 4.28 11.95 12.63
C GLU A 38 4.70 11.38 13.99
N ALA A 39 6.00 11.55 14.28
CA ALA A 39 6.56 11.00 15.52
C ALA A 39 6.03 11.70 16.78
N ASP A 40 5.69 12.96 16.67
CA ASP A 40 5.22 13.85 17.73
C ASP A 40 3.71 14.12 17.67
N ALA A 41 2.96 13.24 16.98
CA ALA A 41 1.51 13.35 16.92
C ALA A 41 0.89 13.39 18.32
N SER A 42 0.07 14.42 18.58
CA SER A 42 -0.59 14.58 19.88
C SER A 42 -1.70 13.53 20.08
N LEU A 43 -2.03 13.23 21.33
CA LEU A 43 -3.16 12.35 21.66
C LEU A 43 -4.48 12.87 21.05
N GLU A 44 -4.65 14.18 21.04
CA GLU A 44 -5.82 14.81 20.43
C GLU A 44 -5.89 14.53 18.92
N ALA A 45 -4.77 14.68 18.18
CA ALA A 45 -4.70 14.37 16.76
C ALA A 45 -5.00 12.88 16.47
N LEU A 46 -4.51 11.97 17.32
CA LEU A 46 -4.78 10.53 17.20
C LEU A 46 -6.26 10.20 17.46
N HIS A 47 -6.88 10.82 18.47
CA HIS A 47 -8.32 10.65 18.73
C HIS A 47 -9.18 11.25 17.61
N GLN A 48 -8.80 12.42 17.06
CA GLN A 48 -9.47 13.00 15.91
C GLN A 48 -9.36 12.10 14.68
N LEU A 49 -8.17 11.49 14.45
CA LEU A 49 -7.97 10.51 13.38
C LEU A 49 -8.95 9.33 13.52
N GLN A 50 -9.09 8.77 14.73
CA GLN A 50 -10.00 7.67 15.00
C GLN A 50 -11.46 8.07 14.76
N SER A 51 -11.87 9.23 15.27
CA SER A 51 -13.23 9.74 15.09
C SER A 51 -13.58 9.91 13.60
N ARG A 52 -12.69 10.54 12.84
CA ARG A 52 -12.87 10.76 11.40
C ARG A 52 -12.92 9.45 10.61
N ALA A 53 -12.05 8.49 10.97
CA ALA A 53 -12.06 7.17 10.37
C ALA A 53 -13.41 6.46 10.58
N CYS A 54 -13.92 6.48 11.82
CA CYS A 54 -15.18 5.85 12.16
C CYS A 54 -16.40 6.51 11.51
N GLN A 55 -16.39 7.83 11.38
CA GLN A 55 -17.51 8.59 10.76
C GLN A 55 -17.61 8.35 9.25
N ASN A 56 -16.51 8.00 8.59
CA ASN A 56 -16.44 7.91 7.14
C ASN A 56 -16.19 6.47 6.62
N ASP A 57 -16.24 5.48 7.49
CA ASP A 57 -16.10 4.05 7.17
C ASP A 57 -14.89 3.75 6.25
N VAL A 58 -13.73 4.34 6.60
CA VAL A 58 -12.49 4.08 5.88
C VAL A 58 -11.99 2.65 6.09
N ALA A 59 -11.09 2.16 5.23
CA ALA A 59 -10.59 0.80 5.31
C ALA A 59 -9.75 0.54 6.56
N ALA A 60 -8.83 1.46 6.86
CA ALA A 60 -7.91 1.33 7.99
C ALA A 60 -7.47 2.69 8.54
N ILE A 61 -6.99 2.67 9.80
CA ILE A 61 -6.16 3.71 10.39
C ILE A 61 -4.71 3.21 10.31
N CYS A 62 -3.79 4.02 9.82
CA CYS A 62 -2.38 3.67 9.72
C CYS A 62 -1.52 4.65 10.51
N VAL A 63 -0.85 4.15 11.56
CA VAL A 63 -0.05 4.96 12.49
C VAL A 63 1.31 4.34 12.75
N LEU A 64 2.22 5.09 13.40
CA LEU A 64 3.48 4.53 13.88
C LEU A 64 3.26 3.50 15.00
N PRO A 65 4.15 2.49 15.16
CA PRO A 65 3.99 1.44 16.18
C PRO A 65 3.74 1.98 17.59
N LYS A 66 4.46 3.04 17.98
CA LYS A 66 4.33 3.67 19.30
C LYS A 66 2.96 4.30 19.59
N HIS A 67 2.13 4.52 18.56
CA HIS A 67 0.80 5.11 18.71
C HIS A 67 -0.32 4.07 18.73
N LEU A 68 -0.04 2.79 18.45
CA LEU A 68 -1.06 1.73 18.41
C LEU A 68 -1.90 1.65 19.69
N HIS A 69 -1.26 1.80 20.86
CA HIS A 69 -1.91 1.70 22.17
C HIS A 69 -3.03 2.72 22.41
N VAL A 70 -3.10 3.79 21.60
CA VAL A 70 -4.15 4.82 21.70
C VAL A 70 -5.47 4.33 21.12
N PHE A 71 -5.43 3.37 20.18
CA PHE A 71 -6.59 2.93 19.43
C PHE A 71 -7.26 1.74 20.08
N LYS A 72 -8.60 1.77 20.12
CA LYS A 72 -9.38 0.64 20.57
C LYS A 72 -9.70 -0.27 19.39
N PRO A 73 -9.71 -1.60 19.58
CA PRO A 73 -10.13 -2.53 18.55
C PRO A 73 -11.49 -2.16 17.95
N ASN A 74 -11.60 -2.20 16.63
CA ASN A 74 -12.83 -1.93 15.91
C ASN A 74 -13.00 -2.98 14.81
N SER A 75 -14.13 -3.67 14.78
CA SER A 75 -14.37 -4.73 13.80
C SER A 75 -14.56 -4.22 12.38
N LYS A 76 -14.88 -2.93 12.19
CA LYS A 76 -15.15 -2.33 10.87
C LYS A 76 -13.91 -1.71 10.25
N ILE A 77 -13.07 -1.09 11.08
CA ILE A 77 -11.89 -0.33 10.64
C ILE A 77 -10.64 -1.04 11.14
N LYS A 78 -9.75 -1.40 10.23
CA LYS A 78 -8.51 -2.08 10.55
C LYS A 78 -7.50 -1.13 11.17
N LEU A 79 -6.72 -1.62 12.13
CA LEU A 79 -5.60 -0.91 12.71
C LEU A 79 -4.31 -1.38 12.03
N ALA A 80 -3.70 -0.51 11.25
CA ALA A 80 -2.46 -0.76 10.52
C ALA A 80 -1.29 -0.01 11.14
N THR A 81 -0.10 -0.59 11.04
CA THR A 81 1.15 0.09 11.41
C THR A 81 2.26 -0.18 10.39
N VAL A 82 3.32 0.61 10.48
CA VAL A 82 4.49 0.50 9.61
C VAL A 82 5.64 -0.17 10.34
N ILE A 83 6.41 -1.01 9.66
CA ILE A 83 7.56 -1.75 10.19
C ILE A 83 8.77 -1.54 9.28
N ASN A 84 9.98 -1.51 9.83
CA ASN A 84 11.22 -1.21 9.09
C ASN A 84 11.14 0.16 8.39
N PHE A 85 10.43 1.10 9.00
CA PHE A 85 10.02 2.36 8.39
C PHE A 85 10.83 3.55 8.90
N PRO A 86 11.22 4.53 8.03
CA PRO A 86 10.86 4.61 6.62
C PRO A 86 11.91 4.04 5.65
N LEU A 87 13.09 3.68 6.12
CA LEU A 87 14.27 3.47 5.27
C LEU A 87 14.44 2.03 4.78
N GLY A 88 13.74 1.07 5.34
CA GLY A 88 13.88 -0.34 4.97
C GLY A 88 15.28 -0.91 5.27
N ASN A 89 15.97 -0.41 6.30
CA ASN A 89 17.36 -0.76 6.59
C ASN A 89 17.62 -1.37 7.96
N ASP A 90 16.56 -1.68 8.70
CA ASP A 90 16.67 -2.38 9.98
C ASP A 90 17.08 -3.84 9.78
N ASP A 91 17.76 -4.40 10.77
CA ASP A 91 18.02 -5.83 10.78
C ASP A 91 16.71 -6.62 10.88
N LEU A 92 16.71 -7.84 10.29
CA LEU A 92 15.53 -8.69 10.27
C LEU A 92 14.99 -8.96 11.69
N LEU A 93 15.87 -9.21 12.66
CA LEU A 93 15.45 -9.46 14.04
C LEU A 93 14.75 -8.27 14.68
N VAL A 94 15.19 -7.04 14.36
CA VAL A 94 14.51 -5.80 14.80
C VAL A 94 13.11 -5.74 14.20
N SER A 95 12.99 -5.94 12.89
CA SER A 95 11.68 -5.95 12.22
C SER A 95 10.73 -7.01 12.79
N LEU A 96 11.23 -8.20 13.12
CA LEU A 96 10.40 -9.26 13.73
C LEU A 96 9.94 -8.88 15.14
N ALA A 97 10.82 -8.28 15.95
CA ALA A 97 10.46 -7.78 17.29
C ALA A 97 9.42 -6.64 17.21
N GLU A 98 9.53 -5.75 16.22
CA GLU A 98 8.51 -4.72 15.97
C GLU A 98 7.15 -5.33 15.57
N ILE A 99 7.15 -6.38 14.74
CA ILE A 99 5.91 -7.11 14.37
C ILE A 99 5.29 -7.73 15.61
N ASP A 100 6.06 -8.45 16.44
CA ASP A 100 5.56 -9.06 17.66
C ASP A 100 4.95 -8.02 18.62
N ASN A 101 5.61 -6.87 18.78
CA ASN A 101 5.07 -5.76 19.57
C ASN A 101 3.78 -5.20 18.96
N ALA A 102 3.71 -5.03 17.64
CA ALA A 102 2.51 -4.54 16.96
C ALA A 102 1.31 -5.49 17.17
N ILE A 103 1.54 -6.80 17.13
CA ILE A 103 0.54 -7.82 17.44
C ILE A 103 0.01 -7.66 18.87
N GLN A 104 0.90 -7.51 19.85
CA GLN A 104 0.52 -7.33 21.25
C GLN A 104 -0.29 -6.04 21.47
N LEU A 105 -0.05 -5.02 20.67
CA LEU A 105 -0.77 -3.75 20.68
C LEU A 105 -2.06 -3.76 19.82
N GLY A 106 -2.41 -4.91 19.25
CA GLY A 106 -3.68 -5.10 18.54
C GLY A 106 -3.71 -4.64 17.08
N ALA A 107 -2.56 -4.58 16.41
CA ALA A 107 -2.52 -4.32 14.97
C ALA A 107 -3.18 -5.46 14.18
N ASP A 108 -4.04 -5.10 13.23
CA ASP A 108 -4.65 -6.03 12.26
C ASP A 108 -3.79 -6.15 10.99
N GLU A 109 -3.06 -5.10 10.64
CA GLU A 109 -2.34 -4.98 9.37
C GLU A 109 -0.94 -4.40 9.56
N ILE A 110 0.01 -4.91 8.80
CA ILE A 110 1.42 -4.46 8.79
C ILE A 110 1.78 -3.93 7.40
N ASP A 111 2.28 -2.69 7.34
CA ASP A 111 2.90 -2.11 6.16
C ASP A 111 4.43 -2.21 6.33
N TYR A 112 5.05 -3.24 5.79
CA TYR A 112 6.48 -3.52 5.92
C TYR A 112 7.28 -2.90 4.79
N VAL A 113 8.33 -2.12 5.11
CA VAL A 113 9.24 -1.59 4.08
C VAL A 113 10.23 -2.67 3.67
N LEU A 114 10.20 -3.07 2.40
CA LEU A 114 11.20 -3.93 1.78
C LEU A 114 12.61 -3.34 2.01
N PRO A 115 13.64 -4.15 2.29
CA PRO A 115 15.02 -3.66 2.31
C PRO A 115 15.51 -3.34 0.88
N TYR A 116 14.85 -2.37 0.24
CA TYR A 116 15.03 -2.01 -1.18
C TYR A 116 16.47 -1.61 -1.52
N GLN A 117 17.22 -1.08 -0.56
CA GLN A 117 18.62 -0.72 -0.78
C GLN A 117 19.49 -1.94 -1.10
N TYR A 118 19.26 -3.09 -0.44
CA TYR A 118 19.95 -4.33 -0.82
C TYR A 118 19.55 -4.78 -2.22
N TYR A 119 18.27 -4.70 -2.54
CA TYR A 119 17.74 -5.09 -3.84
C TYR A 119 18.37 -4.25 -4.97
N LEU A 120 18.35 -2.93 -4.83
CA LEU A 120 18.88 -1.99 -5.81
C LEU A 120 20.41 -2.07 -5.99
N ARG A 121 21.15 -2.47 -4.95
CA ARG A 121 22.60 -2.68 -5.01
C ARG A 121 23.00 -4.07 -5.52
N GLY A 122 22.05 -4.86 -6.04
CA GLY A 122 22.32 -6.19 -6.61
C GLY A 122 22.29 -7.33 -5.60
N ASN A 123 22.11 -7.07 -4.30
CA ASN A 123 21.96 -8.11 -3.28
C ASN A 123 20.48 -8.48 -3.09
N LYS A 124 19.82 -8.83 -4.21
CA LYS A 124 18.39 -9.14 -4.27
C LYS A 124 17.99 -10.26 -3.30
N GLN A 125 18.81 -11.31 -3.25
CA GLN A 125 18.52 -12.47 -2.40
C GLN A 125 18.39 -12.10 -0.92
N LYS A 126 19.23 -11.18 -0.42
CA LYS A 126 19.12 -10.71 0.97
C LYS A 126 17.80 -10.00 1.21
N ALA A 127 17.39 -9.10 0.32
CA ALA A 127 16.11 -8.40 0.43
C ALA A 127 14.92 -9.36 0.39
N LEU A 128 14.94 -10.32 -0.53
CA LEU A 128 13.89 -11.32 -0.70
C LEU A 128 13.81 -12.28 0.49
N ASN A 129 14.95 -12.71 1.05
CA ASN A 129 14.98 -13.55 2.26
C ASN A 129 14.35 -12.82 3.46
N HIS A 130 14.60 -11.51 3.65
CA HIS A 130 13.94 -10.74 4.69
C HIS A 130 12.42 -10.71 4.48
N CYS A 131 11.99 -10.45 3.23
CA CYS A 131 10.56 -10.46 2.91
C CYS A 131 9.90 -11.81 3.15
N ASP A 132 10.54 -12.91 2.76
CA ASP A 132 9.99 -14.26 2.97
C ASP A 132 9.73 -14.52 4.45
N VAL A 133 10.71 -14.26 5.31
CA VAL A 133 10.55 -14.44 6.76
C VAL A 133 9.40 -13.59 7.31
N VAL A 134 9.30 -12.33 6.89
CA VAL A 134 8.21 -11.43 7.31
C VAL A 134 6.84 -11.92 6.79
N ILE A 135 6.76 -12.39 5.53
CA ILE A 135 5.56 -12.98 4.95
C ILE A 135 5.09 -14.18 5.78
N GLN A 136 5.99 -15.12 6.09
CA GLN A 136 5.65 -16.31 6.87
C GLN A 136 5.23 -15.94 8.29
N THR A 137 5.89 -14.96 8.91
CA THR A 137 5.54 -14.47 10.25
C THR A 137 4.12 -13.87 10.25
N CYS A 138 3.83 -12.93 9.36
CA CYS A 138 2.50 -12.32 9.29
C CYS A 138 1.41 -13.34 8.96
N LYS A 139 1.69 -14.30 8.08
CA LYS A 139 0.77 -15.40 7.76
C LYS A 139 0.46 -16.27 8.97
N LYS A 140 1.46 -16.62 9.78
CA LYS A 140 1.28 -17.39 11.03
C LYS A 140 0.31 -16.72 11.99
N TYR A 141 0.39 -15.40 12.10
CA TYR A 141 -0.46 -14.59 12.99
C TYR A 141 -1.72 -14.05 12.32
N GLN A 142 -2.01 -14.44 11.09
CA GLN A 142 -3.19 -14.01 10.30
C GLN A 142 -3.29 -12.49 10.12
N LEU A 143 -2.16 -11.81 10.06
CA LEU A 143 -2.08 -10.38 9.78
C LEU A 143 -2.15 -10.10 8.27
N THR A 144 -2.83 -9.03 7.89
CA THR A 144 -2.71 -8.51 6.52
C THR A 144 -1.36 -7.82 6.38
N LEU A 145 -0.48 -8.38 5.53
CA LEU A 145 0.83 -7.80 5.24
C LEU A 145 0.78 -7.04 3.90
N LYS A 146 1.16 -5.76 3.93
CA LYS A 146 1.39 -4.95 2.74
C LYS A 146 2.89 -4.64 2.63
N ILE A 147 3.53 -5.04 1.53
CA ILE A 147 4.96 -4.84 1.33
C ILE A 147 5.18 -3.56 0.54
N ILE A 148 5.88 -2.60 1.16
CA ILE A 148 6.23 -1.30 0.56
C ILE A 148 7.48 -1.52 -0.30
N LEU A 149 7.32 -1.30 -1.61
CA LEU A 149 8.39 -1.49 -2.58
C LEU A 149 9.30 -0.27 -2.70
N GLU A 150 8.83 0.94 -2.33
CA GLU A 150 9.46 2.25 -2.54
C GLU A 150 9.75 2.52 -4.02
N THR A 151 8.70 2.40 -4.82
CA THR A 151 8.75 2.41 -6.30
C THR A 151 9.42 3.65 -6.90
N GLY A 152 9.38 4.80 -6.19
CA GLY A 152 10.02 6.03 -6.65
C GLY A 152 11.55 5.97 -6.73
N LEU A 153 12.18 4.92 -6.20
CA LEU A 153 13.63 4.72 -6.27
C LEU A 153 14.07 3.74 -7.36
N PHE A 154 13.12 3.11 -8.05
CA PHE A 154 13.40 2.18 -9.14
C PHE A 154 13.55 2.91 -10.47
N PRO A 155 14.47 2.47 -11.34
CA PRO A 155 14.81 3.21 -12.56
C PRO A 155 13.70 3.16 -13.63
N ASP A 156 12.90 2.08 -13.64
CA ASP A 156 11.93 1.80 -14.69
C ASP A 156 10.80 0.87 -14.23
N MET A 157 9.76 0.75 -15.05
CA MET A 157 8.62 -0.13 -14.80
C MET A 157 8.99 -1.61 -14.77
N GLU A 158 9.94 -2.02 -15.59
CA GLU A 158 10.38 -3.42 -15.69
C GLU A 158 10.97 -3.89 -14.36
N SER A 159 11.80 -3.06 -13.72
CA SER A 159 12.38 -3.35 -12.40
C SER A 159 11.30 -3.47 -11.30
N ILE A 160 10.26 -2.61 -11.35
CA ILE A 160 9.13 -2.66 -10.42
C ILE A 160 8.31 -3.92 -10.66
N TYR A 161 8.02 -4.25 -11.91
CA TYR A 161 7.31 -5.46 -12.31
C TYR A 161 8.05 -6.71 -11.84
N GLN A 162 9.36 -6.80 -12.08
CA GLN A 162 10.18 -7.92 -11.66
C GLN A 162 10.16 -8.11 -10.14
N LEU A 163 10.41 -7.04 -9.37
CA LEU A 163 10.33 -7.10 -7.90
C LEU A 163 8.95 -7.55 -7.44
N SER A 164 7.89 -7.00 -8.03
CA SER A 164 6.52 -7.35 -7.69
C SER A 164 6.25 -8.84 -7.91
N SER A 165 6.69 -9.38 -9.05
CA SER A 165 6.56 -10.80 -9.39
C SER A 165 7.33 -11.69 -8.41
N GLU A 166 8.55 -11.30 -8.02
CA GLU A 166 9.37 -12.03 -7.05
C GLU A 166 8.69 -12.06 -5.66
N ILE A 167 8.14 -10.93 -5.20
CA ILE A 167 7.41 -10.86 -3.91
C ILE A 167 6.13 -11.69 -3.94
N ILE A 168 5.38 -11.66 -5.05
CA ILE A 168 4.16 -12.48 -5.20
C ILE A 168 4.51 -13.98 -5.17
N ALA A 169 5.61 -14.37 -5.81
CA ALA A 169 6.10 -15.75 -5.81
C ALA A 169 6.47 -16.24 -4.40
N LEU A 170 7.00 -15.37 -3.53
CA LEU A 170 7.26 -15.67 -2.10
C LEU A 170 5.99 -15.78 -1.26
N GLY A 171 4.85 -15.38 -1.78
CA GLY A 171 3.58 -15.39 -1.05
C GLY A 171 3.10 -14.02 -0.57
N GLY A 172 3.76 -12.93 -0.94
CA GLY A 172 3.26 -11.57 -0.72
C GLY A 172 1.94 -11.36 -1.46
N ARG A 173 0.92 -10.90 -0.76
CA ARG A 173 -0.44 -10.78 -1.30
C ARG A 173 -0.97 -9.36 -1.33
N PHE A 174 -0.22 -8.41 -0.79
CA PHE A 174 -0.56 -7.00 -0.87
C PHE A 174 0.71 -6.17 -1.10
N LEU A 175 0.79 -5.49 -2.24
CA LEU A 175 1.93 -4.67 -2.62
C LEU A 175 1.60 -3.19 -2.44
N LYS A 176 2.53 -2.43 -1.86
CA LYS A 176 2.36 -0.99 -1.64
C LYS A 176 3.44 -0.22 -2.38
N THR A 177 3.06 0.87 -3.04
CA THR A 177 4.01 1.65 -3.85
C THR A 177 5.11 2.29 -3.00
N SER A 178 4.76 3.06 -1.97
CA SER A 178 5.71 4.01 -1.36
C SER A 178 5.47 4.22 0.13
N THR A 179 6.51 4.64 0.85
CA THR A 179 6.42 5.12 2.24
C THR A 179 5.76 6.49 2.35
N GLY A 180 5.88 7.32 1.32
CA GLY A 180 5.51 8.74 1.34
C GLY A 180 6.56 9.63 2.03
N LYS A 181 7.77 9.09 2.31
CA LYS A 181 8.89 9.81 2.92
C LYS A 181 10.05 10.07 1.95
N THR A 182 9.92 9.63 0.70
CA THR A 182 10.83 9.95 -0.40
C THR A 182 10.24 11.02 -1.31
N PRO A 183 11.05 11.75 -2.10
CA PRO A 183 10.56 12.82 -2.98
C PRO A 183 9.53 12.34 -4.01
N GLN A 184 9.69 11.12 -4.52
CA GLN A 184 8.76 10.52 -5.48
C GLN A 184 7.93 9.44 -4.81
N GLY A 185 6.62 9.66 -4.75
CA GLY A 185 5.64 8.68 -4.29
C GLY A 185 5.08 7.82 -5.43
N ALA A 186 3.79 7.52 -5.36
CA ALA A 186 3.09 6.75 -6.38
C ALA A 186 3.09 7.46 -7.75
N THR A 187 3.20 6.66 -8.81
CA THR A 187 2.98 7.08 -10.21
C THR A 187 2.06 6.09 -10.92
N LEU A 188 1.38 6.52 -11.98
CA LEU A 188 0.56 5.63 -12.79
C LEU A 188 1.39 4.47 -13.38
N ALA A 189 2.63 4.77 -13.80
CA ALA A 189 3.56 3.77 -14.31
C ALA A 189 3.92 2.70 -13.24
N ALA A 190 4.20 3.12 -12.00
CA ALA A 190 4.47 2.18 -10.91
C ALA A 190 3.25 1.31 -10.56
N VAL A 191 2.05 1.91 -10.52
CA VAL A 191 0.81 1.16 -10.29
C VAL A 191 0.56 0.18 -11.42
N PHE A 192 0.74 0.60 -12.68
CA PHE A 192 0.62 -0.26 -13.84
C PHE A 192 1.58 -1.47 -13.75
N ALA A 193 2.85 -1.24 -13.43
CA ALA A 193 3.85 -2.30 -13.30
C ALA A 193 3.47 -3.33 -12.21
N ILE A 194 3.03 -2.86 -11.03
CA ILE A 194 2.59 -3.75 -9.94
C ILE A 194 1.35 -4.55 -10.36
N VAL A 195 0.34 -3.88 -10.90
CA VAL A 195 -0.92 -4.56 -11.30
C VAL A 195 -0.67 -5.56 -12.42
N SER A 196 0.20 -5.24 -13.39
CA SER A 196 0.60 -6.18 -14.45
C SER A 196 1.25 -7.44 -13.85
N ALA A 197 2.17 -7.30 -12.88
CA ALA A 197 2.76 -8.44 -12.20
C ALA A 197 1.71 -9.27 -11.43
N VAL A 198 0.72 -8.62 -10.81
CA VAL A 198 -0.42 -9.30 -10.16
C VAL A 198 -1.22 -10.09 -11.20
N MET A 199 -1.58 -9.48 -12.33
CA MET A 199 -2.39 -10.11 -13.37
C MET A 199 -1.71 -11.31 -14.02
N ASP A 200 -0.38 -11.24 -14.21
CA ASP A 200 0.41 -12.34 -14.79
C ASP A 200 0.67 -13.47 -13.79
N SER A 201 0.33 -13.27 -12.51
CA SER A 201 0.49 -14.29 -11.47
C SER A 201 -0.69 -15.24 -11.39
N THR A 202 -0.46 -16.45 -10.88
CA THR A 202 -1.53 -17.39 -10.53
C THR A 202 -2.39 -16.94 -9.33
N TYR A 203 -2.02 -15.81 -8.71
CA TYR A 203 -2.65 -15.28 -7.50
C TYR A 203 -3.42 -13.97 -7.75
N ALA A 204 -3.72 -13.62 -9.01
CA ALA A 204 -4.38 -12.38 -9.39
C ALA A 204 -5.68 -12.11 -8.59
N SER A 205 -6.48 -13.14 -8.30
CA SER A 205 -7.72 -13.01 -7.54
C SER A 205 -7.52 -12.69 -6.05
N SER A 206 -6.35 -13.03 -5.47
CA SER A 206 -6.05 -12.89 -4.04
C SER A 206 -5.01 -11.82 -3.72
N CYS A 207 -4.45 -11.16 -4.74
CA CYS A 207 -3.50 -10.07 -4.54
C CYS A 207 -4.20 -8.71 -4.55
N GLY A 208 -3.67 -7.81 -3.74
CA GLY A 208 -4.10 -6.41 -3.66
C GLY A 208 -2.95 -5.44 -3.85
N ILE A 209 -3.32 -4.18 -4.06
CA ILE A 209 -2.40 -3.06 -4.19
C ILE A 209 -2.80 -1.91 -3.27
N LYS A 210 -1.82 -1.29 -2.63
CA LYS A 210 -1.97 -0.01 -1.92
C LYS A 210 -1.17 1.07 -2.63
N VAL A 211 -1.85 2.09 -3.07
CA VAL A 211 -1.23 3.26 -3.69
C VAL A 211 -1.00 4.31 -2.61
N SER A 212 0.21 4.82 -2.47
CA SER A 212 0.54 5.79 -1.41
C SER A 212 1.71 6.70 -1.79
N GLY A 213 1.80 7.84 -1.11
CA GLY A 213 2.81 8.86 -1.38
C GLY A 213 2.34 9.91 -2.40
N GLY A 214 1.99 11.08 -1.90
CA GLY A 214 1.64 12.23 -2.74
C GLY A 214 0.20 12.31 -3.25
N ILE A 215 -0.71 11.42 -2.80
CA ILE A 215 -2.12 11.43 -3.25
C ILE A 215 -2.90 12.44 -2.40
N LYS A 216 -3.17 13.61 -2.98
CA LYS A 216 -3.75 14.76 -2.25
C LYS A 216 -5.08 15.24 -2.82
N THR A 217 -5.49 14.79 -4.00
CA THR A 217 -6.70 15.26 -4.67
C THR A 217 -7.61 14.11 -5.07
N PRO A 218 -8.96 14.34 -5.14
CA PRO A 218 -9.89 13.33 -5.63
C PRO A 218 -9.54 12.85 -7.04
N LEU A 219 -9.11 13.76 -7.92
CA LEU A 219 -8.71 13.41 -9.29
C LEU A 219 -7.55 12.42 -9.32
N GLN A 220 -6.50 12.62 -8.51
CA GLN A 220 -5.40 11.67 -8.41
C GLN A 220 -5.89 10.31 -7.92
N ALA A 221 -6.73 10.27 -6.88
CA ALA A 221 -7.29 9.04 -6.35
C ALA A 221 -8.12 8.29 -7.40
N GLN A 222 -8.96 9.01 -8.15
CA GLN A 222 -9.76 8.47 -9.25
C GLN A 222 -8.88 7.87 -10.35
N GLN A 223 -7.83 8.57 -10.78
CA GLN A 223 -6.92 8.08 -11.82
C GLN A 223 -6.26 6.74 -11.43
N TYR A 224 -5.79 6.61 -10.20
CA TYR A 224 -5.22 5.34 -9.72
C TYR A 224 -6.26 4.23 -9.61
N ALA A 225 -7.43 4.55 -9.12
CA ALA A 225 -8.52 3.59 -8.97
C ALA A 225 -9.03 3.10 -10.35
N GLN A 226 -9.24 4.02 -11.28
CA GLN A 226 -9.65 3.72 -12.66
C GLN A 226 -8.61 2.87 -13.39
N LEU A 227 -7.31 3.19 -13.24
CA LEU A 227 -6.24 2.38 -13.80
C LEU A 227 -6.29 0.93 -13.23
N ALA A 228 -6.45 0.81 -11.92
CA ALA A 228 -6.52 -0.48 -11.26
C ALA A 228 -7.76 -1.28 -11.68
N GLU A 229 -8.95 -0.66 -11.76
CA GLU A 229 -10.18 -1.30 -12.25
C GLU A 229 -10.06 -1.75 -13.71
N LEU A 230 -9.51 -0.89 -14.57
CA LEU A 230 -9.33 -1.17 -15.99
C LEU A 230 -8.45 -2.41 -16.20
N LEU A 231 -7.35 -2.51 -15.44
CA LEU A 231 -6.42 -3.63 -15.56
C LEU A 231 -6.97 -4.91 -14.91
N MET A 232 -7.55 -4.81 -13.72
CA MET A 232 -8.05 -5.97 -12.97
C MET A 232 -9.41 -6.48 -13.44
N GLY A 233 -10.14 -5.70 -14.23
CA GLY A 233 -11.48 -6.05 -14.71
C GLY A 233 -12.53 -6.14 -13.59
N LYS A 234 -12.32 -5.50 -12.45
CA LYS A 234 -13.23 -5.53 -11.28
C LYS A 234 -13.24 -4.21 -10.53
N ALA A 235 -14.39 -3.85 -9.94
CA ALA A 235 -14.54 -2.64 -9.15
C ALA A 235 -13.58 -2.61 -7.95
N ILE A 236 -13.10 -1.40 -7.58
CA ILE A 236 -12.28 -1.24 -6.38
C ILE A 236 -13.05 -1.69 -5.15
N HIS A 237 -12.33 -2.35 -4.25
CA HIS A 237 -12.82 -2.75 -2.95
C HIS A 237 -11.66 -2.78 -1.95
N LYS A 238 -11.91 -2.45 -0.69
CA LYS A 238 -10.88 -2.38 0.35
C LYS A 238 -10.07 -3.66 0.57
N ASP A 239 -10.55 -4.80 0.12
CA ASP A 239 -9.85 -6.08 0.25
C ASP A 239 -8.70 -6.25 -0.75
N TRP A 240 -8.71 -5.49 -1.85
CA TRP A 240 -7.68 -5.60 -2.86
C TRP A 240 -7.09 -4.27 -3.35
N PHE A 241 -7.80 -3.14 -3.11
CA PHE A 241 -7.32 -1.80 -3.48
C PHE A 241 -7.37 -0.87 -2.28
N ARG A 242 -6.27 -0.19 -1.99
CA ARG A 242 -6.17 0.78 -0.90
C ARG A 242 -5.47 2.05 -1.36
N ILE A 243 -5.80 3.15 -0.71
CA ILE A 243 -5.16 4.46 -0.88
C ILE A 243 -4.62 4.90 0.48
N GLY A 244 -3.29 5.01 0.58
CA GLY A 244 -2.65 5.57 1.78
C GLY A 244 -2.60 7.09 1.69
N ALA A 245 -3.39 7.79 2.50
CA ALA A 245 -3.46 9.24 2.47
C ALA A 245 -3.73 9.85 3.86
N SER A 246 -3.23 11.07 4.09
CA SER A 246 -3.45 11.86 5.32
C SER A 246 -4.56 12.89 5.17
N THR A 247 -4.64 13.57 4.01
CA THR A 247 -5.51 14.74 3.79
C THR A 247 -6.56 14.56 2.68
N LEU A 248 -6.56 13.40 2.00
CA LEU A 248 -7.48 13.14 0.90
C LEU A 248 -8.94 13.06 1.36
N LEU A 249 -9.16 12.51 2.56
CA LEU A 249 -10.51 12.29 3.09
C LEU A 249 -11.32 13.59 3.13
N GLU A 250 -10.74 14.70 3.61
CA GLU A 250 -11.43 15.99 3.67
C GLU A 250 -11.85 16.49 2.29
N LYS A 251 -11.02 16.25 1.28
CA LYS A 251 -11.30 16.69 -0.09
C LYS A 251 -12.29 15.82 -0.83
N LEU A 252 -12.53 14.60 -0.35
CA LEU A 252 -13.59 13.73 -0.85
C LEU A 252 -14.93 14.06 -0.19
N LEU A 253 -14.92 14.70 0.98
CA LEU A 253 -16.10 15.14 1.73
C LEU A 253 -16.60 16.55 1.32
N SER A 254 -15.72 17.38 0.73
CA SER A 254 -16.05 18.71 0.22
C SER A 254 -16.70 18.63 -1.17
#